data_a092e978292075e149e855791bb8fc80
#
_entry.id   a092e978292075e149e855791bb8fc80
#
_cell.length_a   1.000
_cell.length_b   1.000
_cell.length_c   1.000
_cell.angle_alpha   90.00
_cell.angle_beta   90.00
_cell.angle_gamma   90.00
#
_symmetry.space_group_name_H-M   'P 1'
#
loop_
_entity.id
_entity.type
_entity.pdbx_description
1 polymer ?
#
loop_
_entity_poly.entity_id
_entity_poly.type
_entity_poly.pdbx_seq_one_letter_code
_entity_poly.pdbx_strand_id
1 'polypeptide(L)'
;MKSKLLNGATLALFLGAALTLGINTSAYSAERTIHIAGFGVKTGVVRSFGINTEAVLKAAILHINSTGGVKLADGATGKFKLTFYDDRCKAEEGISVVRRIAGTAAVIAIGPTCSNVAEPLFGILQKKRGDASDSGLQMPIFTDTAIKGGLAKISDWAFRNVPNEANMYKALFKWLRTEHPDLKTVFGGVEQDFAHSRFTWHKVMKVSAPAAGYKLVGEAKWLLADTSFTTQVRAMKKAKADIISISSHPFTTCGLLKEMKRQRVKPKLIVGLTSSSSMETLQGCGKAAEGIIIPTSFAPVTDAARFAAAKTAEQGGSTDLHSASAWENVMIVKQVIEANGIEAKPDTVQADRGKIRDGLAALKTTKGLIGTIKRTAEGEADKPFVYAHAKNSQWAVLHDPAK
;
A
#
# COMPACT_ATOMS: atom_id res chain seq x y z
N MET A 1 -60.66 -90.98 10.18
CA MET A 1 -60.05 -91.85 9.17
C MET A 1 -59.01 -91.10 8.45
N LYS A 2 -57.80 -91.59 8.56
CA LYS A 2 -56.71 -91.68 7.53
C LYS A 2 -56.44 -90.39 6.74
N SER A 3 -55.26 -89.87 6.45
CA SER A 3 -53.88 -90.35 6.63
C SER A 3 -52.96 -89.42 5.87
N LYS A 4 -51.78 -89.30 6.37
CA LYS A 4 -50.46 -89.19 5.64
C LYS A 4 -50.11 -87.88 4.90
N LEU A 5 -49.09 -87.21 5.35
CA LEU A 5 -47.66 -87.32 5.03
C LEU A 5 -47.28 -86.81 3.61
N LEU A 6 -46.44 -85.81 3.49
CA LEU A 6 -44.98 -85.90 3.25
C LEU A 6 -44.35 -84.51 2.96
N ASN A 7 -43.38 -84.28 3.70
CA ASN A 7 -42.03 -83.65 3.39
C ASN A 7 -41.81 -82.91 2.08
N GLY A 8 -41.11 -81.78 2.19
CA GLY A 8 -40.35 -81.12 1.14
C GLY A 8 -39.62 -79.89 1.67
N ALA A 9 -38.50 -80.12 2.32
CA ALA A 9 -37.60 -79.05 2.69
C ALA A 9 -36.89 -78.46 1.43
N THR A 10 -37.07 -77.18 1.19
CA THR A 10 -36.22 -76.43 0.20
C THR A 10 -35.59 -75.30 0.91
N LEU A 11 -34.25 -75.47 1.11
CA LEU A 11 -33.33 -74.50 1.67
C LEU A 11 -33.09 -73.39 0.65
N ALA A 12 -33.59 -72.20 0.81
CA ALA A 12 -33.27 -71.02 0.00
C ALA A 12 -32.20 -70.20 0.71
N LEU A 13 -30.93 -70.31 0.16
CA LEU A 13 -29.82 -69.39 0.51
C LEU A 13 -30.17 -68.00 0.02
N PHE A 14 -30.46 -67.06 0.92
CA PHE A 14 -30.44 -65.65 0.61
C PHE A 14 -28.98 -65.12 0.75
N LEU A 15 -28.29 -64.92 -0.39
CA LEU A 15 -27.08 -64.07 -0.44
C LEU A 15 -27.51 -62.63 -0.22
N GLY A 16 -27.30 -62.12 0.98
CA GLY A 16 -27.43 -60.71 1.28
C GLY A 16 -26.23 -59.92 0.70
N ALA A 17 -26.43 -59.26 -0.46
CA ALA A 17 -25.52 -58.27 -0.96
C ALA A 17 -25.63 -57.01 -0.07
N ALA A 18 -24.69 -56.85 0.87
CA ALA A 18 -24.52 -55.61 1.61
C ALA A 18 -24.02 -54.51 0.63
N LEU A 19 -24.94 -53.69 0.10
CA LEU A 19 -24.60 -52.40 -0.51
C LEU A 19 -24.04 -51.49 0.57
N THR A 20 -22.72 -51.41 0.70
CA THR A 20 -22.07 -50.31 1.42
C THR A 20 -22.24 -49.05 0.60
N LEU A 21 -23.31 -48.28 0.87
CA LEU A 21 -23.38 -46.90 0.48
C LEU A 21 -22.21 -46.18 1.16
N GLY A 22 -21.11 -45.96 0.40
CA GLY A 22 -20.07 -45.05 0.79
C GLY A 22 -20.66 -43.65 0.93
N ILE A 23 -21.01 -43.27 2.15
CA ILE A 23 -21.33 -41.89 2.49
C ILE A 23 -20.00 -41.15 2.31
N ASN A 24 -19.79 -40.55 1.13
CA ASN A 24 -18.81 -39.51 0.95
C ASN A 24 -19.27 -38.33 1.84
N THR A 25 -18.92 -38.37 3.10
CA THR A 25 -18.91 -37.19 3.93
C THR A 25 -17.78 -36.29 3.33
N SER A 26 -18.15 -35.43 2.39
CA SER A 26 -17.35 -34.27 2.11
C SER A 26 -17.19 -33.59 3.47
N ALA A 27 -16.00 -33.77 4.08
CA ALA A 27 -15.66 -33.06 5.29
C ALA A 27 -15.80 -31.58 4.93
N TYR A 28 -16.87 -30.96 5.36
CA TYR A 28 -17.07 -29.52 5.25
C TYR A 28 -15.93 -28.90 6.06
N SER A 29 -14.86 -28.53 5.36
CA SER A 29 -13.70 -27.93 6.00
C SER A 29 -14.19 -26.70 6.75
N ALA A 30 -14.05 -26.69 8.07
CA ALA A 30 -14.55 -25.60 8.90
C ALA A 30 -13.98 -24.28 8.43
N GLU A 31 -14.86 -23.32 8.14
CA GLU A 31 -14.47 -21.96 7.80
C GLU A 31 -13.88 -21.28 9.04
N ARG A 32 -12.70 -20.66 8.90
CA ARG A 32 -12.02 -19.92 9.98
C ARG A 32 -11.87 -18.47 9.63
N THR A 33 -11.92 -17.62 10.63
CA THR A 33 -11.66 -16.20 10.50
C THR A 33 -10.17 -15.90 10.65
N ILE A 34 -9.58 -15.25 9.64
CA ILE A 34 -8.22 -14.70 9.70
C ILE A 34 -8.37 -13.20 9.95
N HIS A 35 -7.97 -12.74 11.14
CA HIS A 35 -8.06 -11.33 11.49
C HIS A 35 -6.90 -10.54 10.92
N ILE A 36 -7.20 -9.50 10.15
CA ILE A 36 -6.27 -8.50 9.65
C ILE A 36 -6.62 -7.17 10.31
N ALA A 37 -5.64 -6.49 10.89
CA ALA A 37 -5.79 -5.13 11.33
C ALA A 37 -5.33 -4.17 10.22
N GLY A 38 -6.12 -3.14 9.94
CA GLY A 38 -5.71 -1.99 9.15
C GLY A 38 -5.59 -0.77 10.05
N PHE A 39 -4.66 0.13 9.76
CA PHE A 39 -4.61 1.40 10.49
C PHE A 39 -3.97 2.51 9.66
N GLY A 40 -4.45 3.74 9.87
CA GLY A 40 -3.99 4.90 9.15
C GLY A 40 -4.86 6.12 9.47
N VAL A 41 -4.53 7.25 8.87
CA VAL A 41 -5.17 8.53 9.15
C VAL A 41 -6.57 8.61 8.53
N LYS A 42 -7.62 8.73 9.37
CA LYS A 42 -9.01 8.95 8.93
C LYS A 42 -9.55 10.34 9.29
N THR A 43 -8.77 11.12 10.02
CA THR A 43 -9.14 12.46 10.45
C THR A 43 -8.05 13.48 10.12
N GLY A 44 -8.39 14.77 10.02
CA GLY A 44 -7.44 15.84 9.69
C GLY A 44 -7.20 16.05 8.20
N VAL A 45 -6.13 16.79 7.87
CA VAL A 45 -5.87 17.34 6.52
C VAL A 45 -5.55 16.26 5.50
N VAL A 46 -4.90 15.18 5.91
CA VAL A 46 -4.48 14.07 5.02
C VAL A 46 -5.35 12.81 5.19
N ARG A 47 -6.57 12.98 5.71
CA ARG A 47 -7.49 11.85 6.02
C ARG A 47 -7.83 10.93 4.85
N SER A 48 -7.81 11.44 3.64
CA SER A 48 -8.14 10.64 2.45
C SER A 48 -7.22 9.46 2.24
N PHE A 49 -5.95 9.57 2.61
CA PHE A 49 -5.03 8.45 2.48
C PHE A 49 -5.52 7.24 3.28
N GLY A 50 -5.88 7.41 4.55
CA GLY A 50 -6.38 6.30 5.36
C GLY A 50 -7.80 5.87 4.98
N ILE A 51 -8.67 6.78 4.54
CA ILE A 51 -10.01 6.46 4.03
C ILE A 51 -9.89 5.59 2.77
N ASN A 52 -9.01 5.96 1.84
CA ASN A 52 -8.78 5.18 0.62
C ASN A 52 -8.11 3.83 0.92
N THR A 53 -7.13 3.79 1.84
CA THR A 53 -6.54 2.52 2.30
C THR A 53 -7.60 1.59 2.88
N GLU A 54 -8.49 2.08 3.75
CA GLU A 54 -9.58 1.26 4.31
C GLU A 54 -10.52 0.72 3.22
N ALA A 55 -10.91 1.56 2.26
CA ALA A 55 -11.77 1.16 1.14
C ALA A 55 -11.10 0.08 0.28
N VAL A 56 -9.82 0.23 -0.05
CA VAL A 56 -9.07 -0.75 -0.82
C VAL A 56 -8.91 -2.07 -0.05
N LEU A 57 -8.59 -2.02 1.24
CA LEU A 57 -8.50 -3.22 2.08
C LEU A 57 -9.82 -3.98 2.11
N LYS A 58 -10.96 -3.27 2.28
CA LYS A 58 -12.30 -3.86 2.21
C LYS A 58 -12.55 -4.52 0.85
N ALA A 59 -12.24 -3.82 -0.24
CA ALA A 59 -12.44 -4.32 -1.59
C ALA A 59 -11.62 -5.60 -1.87
N ALA A 60 -10.34 -5.60 -1.51
CA ALA A 60 -9.44 -6.75 -1.70
C ALA A 60 -9.88 -7.95 -0.85
N ILE A 61 -10.27 -7.72 0.40
CA ILE A 61 -10.76 -8.76 1.32
C ILE A 61 -12.08 -9.36 0.82
N LEU A 62 -13.03 -8.53 0.40
CA LEU A 62 -14.28 -9.00 -0.18
C LEU A 62 -14.04 -9.84 -1.44
N HIS A 63 -13.13 -9.41 -2.31
CA HIS A 63 -12.76 -10.17 -3.49
C HIS A 63 -12.19 -11.55 -3.11
N ILE A 64 -11.20 -11.64 -2.21
CA ILE A 64 -10.63 -12.91 -1.78
C ILE A 64 -11.70 -13.80 -1.14
N ASN A 65 -12.51 -13.25 -0.23
CA ASN A 65 -13.52 -14.00 0.46
C ASN A 65 -14.60 -14.57 -0.47
N SER A 66 -14.99 -13.83 -1.52
CA SER A 66 -15.97 -14.27 -2.52
C SER A 66 -15.41 -15.26 -3.54
N THR A 67 -14.09 -15.30 -3.72
CA THR A 67 -13.42 -16.18 -4.69
C THR A 67 -12.77 -17.42 -4.05
N GLY A 68 -13.28 -17.89 -2.92
CA GLY A 68 -12.85 -19.12 -2.27
C GLY A 68 -12.06 -18.93 -0.97
N GLY A 69 -11.68 -17.69 -0.61
CA GLY A 69 -10.94 -17.39 0.62
C GLY A 69 -9.47 -17.75 0.56
N VAL A 70 -8.93 -18.24 1.66
CA VAL A 70 -7.51 -18.52 1.90
C VAL A 70 -7.34 -19.94 2.37
N LYS A 71 -6.45 -20.72 1.75
CA LYS A 71 -6.17 -22.10 2.17
C LYS A 71 -5.28 -22.12 3.41
N LEU A 72 -5.72 -22.80 4.46
CA LEU A 72 -5.00 -22.98 5.71
C LEU A 72 -4.20 -24.29 5.75
N ALA A 73 -3.30 -24.43 6.73
CA ALA A 73 -2.37 -25.54 6.85
C ALA A 73 -3.03 -26.93 6.87
N ASP A 74 -4.19 -27.04 7.53
CA ASP A 74 -4.95 -28.30 7.67
C ASP A 74 -6.02 -28.50 6.59
N GLY A 75 -5.98 -27.70 5.52
CA GLY A 75 -6.94 -27.75 4.43
C GLY A 75 -8.23 -26.98 4.69
N ALA A 76 -8.41 -26.38 5.87
CA ALA A 76 -9.56 -25.50 6.15
C ALA A 76 -9.53 -24.25 5.26
N THR A 77 -10.70 -23.64 5.08
CA THR A 77 -10.82 -22.35 4.38
C THR A 77 -10.82 -21.19 5.37
N GLY A 78 -9.88 -20.27 5.21
CA GLY A 78 -9.85 -19.01 5.94
C GLY A 78 -10.61 -17.90 5.20
N LYS A 79 -11.31 -17.05 5.96
CA LYS A 79 -11.90 -15.80 5.46
C LYS A 79 -11.28 -14.63 6.20
N PHE A 80 -10.85 -13.63 5.47
CA PHE A 80 -10.30 -12.42 6.07
C PHE A 80 -11.39 -11.59 6.74
N LYS A 81 -11.07 -11.07 7.93
CA LYS A 81 -11.89 -10.09 8.66
C LYS A 81 -11.03 -8.87 8.98
N LEU A 82 -11.44 -7.70 8.51
CA LEU A 82 -10.75 -6.43 8.73
C LEU A 82 -11.30 -5.73 9.97
N THR A 83 -10.39 -5.24 10.81
CA THR A 83 -10.66 -4.16 11.77
C THR A 83 -9.74 -2.99 11.44
N PHE A 84 -10.29 -1.79 11.21
CA PHE A 84 -9.50 -0.61 10.85
C PHE A 84 -9.51 0.44 11.98
N TYR A 85 -8.33 1.02 12.26
CA TYR A 85 -8.10 1.99 13.33
C TYR A 85 -7.62 3.33 12.76
N ASP A 86 -8.03 4.45 13.39
CA ASP A 86 -7.54 5.79 13.07
C ASP A 86 -6.32 6.12 13.96
N ASP A 87 -5.16 6.34 13.35
CA ASP A 87 -3.93 6.79 14.02
C ASP A 87 -3.75 8.31 14.00
N ARG A 88 -4.68 9.03 13.36
CA ARG A 88 -4.69 10.49 13.21
C ARG A 88 -3.39 11.09 12.65
N CYS A 89 -2.54 10.27 12.03
CA CYS A 89 -1.19 10.64 11.60
C CYS A 89 -0.30 11.15 12.77
N LYS A 90 -0.54 10.67 14.00
CA LYS A 90 0.22 11.00 15.20
C LYS A 90 0.95 9.78 15.73
N ALA A 91 2.23 9.95 16.06
CA ALA A 91 3.09 8.85 16.51
C ALA A 91 2.54 8.13 17.74
N GLU A 92 2.11 8.88 18.75
CA GLU A 92 1.59 8.35 20.02
C GLU A 92 0.31 7.53 19.79
N GLU A 93 -0.59 8.02 18.92
CA GLU A 93 -1.81 7.32 18.55
C GLU A 93 -1.50 6.02 17.80
N GLY A 94 -0.58 6.07 16.81
CA GLY A 94 -0.15 4.88 16.08
C GLY A 94 0.49 3.82 16.98
N ILE A 95 1.34 4.22 17.93
CA ILE A 95 1.93 3.32 18.92
C ILE A 95 0.82 2.69 19.79
N SER A 96 -0.14 3.50 20.27
CA SER A 96 -1.28 3.02 21.04
C SER A 96 -2.13 2.02 20.27
N VAL A 97 -2.43 2.34 18.99
CA VAL A 97 -3.18 1.47 18.09
C VAL A 97 -2.47 0.12 17.92
N VAL A 98 -1.16 0.11 17.62
CA VAL A 98 -0.43 -1.15 17.40
C VAL A 98 -0.32 -1.98 18.67
N ARG A 99 -0.13 -1.37 19.85
CA ARG A 99 -0.19 -2.10 21.13
C ARG A 99 -1.56 -2.75 21.34
N ARG A 100 -2.66 -2.05 20.99
CA ARG A 100 -4.02 -2.62 21.02
C ARG A 100 -4.14 -3.78 20.04
N ILE A 101 -3.68 -3.63 18.79
CA ILE A 101 -3.72 -4.69 17.76
C ILE A 101 -2.95 -5.92 18.24
N ALA A 102 -1.79 -5.74 18.86
CA ALA A 102 -0.98 -6.84 19.39
C ALA A 102 -1.72 -7.70 20.44
N GLY A 103 -2.67 -7.11 21.18
CA GLY A 103 -3.57 -7.81 22.12
C GLY A 103 -4.77 -8.49 21.49
N THR A 104 -4.94 -8.45 20.16
CA THR A 104 -6.07 -9.08 19.44
C THR A 104 -5.65 -10.36 18.72
N ALA A 105 -6.61 -11.01 18.06
CA ALA A 105 -6.35 -12.16 17.18
C ALA A 105 -5.79 -11.76 15.81
N ALA A 106 -5.45 -10.49 15.55
CA ALA A 106 -4.89 -10.05 14.28
C ALA A 106 -3.51 -10.69 14.04
N VAL A 107 -3.34 -11.34 12.89
CA VAL A 107 -2.08 -12.01 12.53
C VAL A 107 -1.10 -11.09 11.82
N ILE A 108 -1.58 -9.97 11.31
CA ILE A 108 -0.79 -8.91 10.65
C ILE A 108 -1.50 -7.56 10.78
N ALA A 109 -0.73 -6.47 10.77
CA ALA A 109 -1.24 -5.11 10.64
C ALA A 109 -0.80 -4.49 9.32
N ILE A 110 -1.73 -3.89 8.57
CA ILE A 110 -1.47 -3.15 7.33
C ILE A 110 -1.61 -1.65 7.63
N GLY A 111 -0.56 -0.92 7.38
CA GLY A 111 -0.36 0.48 7.75
C GLY A 111 1.02 0.71 8.37
N PRO A 112 1.30 1.89 8.95
CA PRO A 112 0.50 3.12 8.92
C PRO A 112 0.57 3.83 7.57
N THR A 113 -0.32 4.79 7.37
CA THR A 113 -0.30 5.62 6.16
C THR A 113 0.74 6.75 6.23
N CYS A 114 1.08 7.23 7.42
CA CYS A 114 1.98 8.36 7.62
C CYS A 114 3.40 7.93 8.00
N SER A 115 4.41 8.47 7.31
CA SER A 115 5.83 8.24 7.67
C SER A 115 6.20 8.80 9.05
N ASN A 116 5.53 9.87 9.51
CA ASN A 116 5.69 10.42 10.86
C ASN A 116 5.27 9.43 11.95
N VAL A 117 4.34 8.53 11.65
CA VAL A 117 3.87 7.46 12.54
C VAL A 117 4.79 6.24 12.41
N ALA A 118 5.12 5.83 11.18
CA ALA A 118 5.88 4.62 10.90
C ALA A 118 7.27 4.62 11.58
N GLU A 119 7.98 5.75 11.54
CA GLU A 119 9.34 5.84 12.04
C GLU A 119 9.45 5.54 13.55
N PRO A 120 8.73 6.24 14.45
CA PRO A 120 8.77 5.90 15.88
C PRO A 120 8.04 4.59 16.20
N LEU A 121 6.98 4.23 15.46
CA LEU A 121 6.25 3.00 15.65
C LEU A 121 7.12 1.77 15.40
N PHE A 122 7.91 1.75 14.31
CA PHE A 122 8.79 0.62 14.04
C PHE A 122 9.90 0.50 15.08
N GLY A 123 10.23 1.59 15.79
CA GLY A 123 11.18 1.58 16.91
C GLY A 123 10.71 0.79 18.15
N ILE A 124 9.40 0.54 18.31
CA ILE A 124 8.87 -0.29 19.40
C ILE A 124 8.69 -1.76 19.04
N LEU A 125 8.92 -2.14 17.78
CA LEU A 125 8.93 -3.54 17.36
C LEU A 125 10.24 -4.20 17.75
N GLN A 126 10.23 -5.52 17.92
CA GLN A 126 11.46 -6.29 18.09
C GLN A 126 12.39 -6.03 16.90
N LYS A 127 13.61 -5.61 17.16
CA LYS A 127 14.56 -5.21 16.11
C LYS A 127 15.07 -6.40 15.32
N LYS A 128 15.47 -7.45 16.05
CA LYS A 128 16.00 -8.69 15.46
C LYS A 128 15.06 -9.86 15.75
N ARG A 129 14.64 -10.55 14.72
CA ARG A 129 13.83 -11.76 14.84
C ARG A 129 14.56 -12.82 15.70
N GLY A 130 13.90 -13.25 16.79
CA GLY A 130 14.43 -14.30 17.66
C GLY A 130 15.43 -13.82 18.74
N ASP A 131 15.70 -12.51 18.82
CA ASP A 131 16.51 -11.96 19.91
C ASP A 131 15.69 -11.94 21.21
N ALA A 132 15.98 -12.86 22.12
CA ALA A 132 15.30 -12.98 23.41
C ALA A 132 15.60 -11.81 24.38
N SER A 133 16.67 -11.04 24.13
CA SER A 133 17.02 -9.86 24.92
C SER A 133 16.21 -8.61 24.53
N ASP A 134 15.58 -8.61 23.34
CA ASP A 134 14.76 -7.53 22.82
C ASP A 134 13.27 -7.80 23.12
N SER A 135 12.72 -7.05 24.08
CA SER A 135 11.31 -7.11 24.50
C SER A 135 10.35 -6.36 23.55
N GLY A 136 10.81 -5.91 22.38
CA GLY A 136 9.99 -5.23 21.38
C GLY A 136 8.81 -6.08 20.89
N LEU A 137 7.77 -5.42 20.39
CA LEU A 137 6.56 -6.10 19.93
C LEU A 137 6.86 -7.02 18.73
N GLN A 138 6.38 -8.26 18.81
CA GLN A 138 6.46 -9.25 17.75
C GLN A 138 5.15 -9.24 16.95
N MET A 139 4.95 -8.16 16.20
CA MET A 139 3.78 -7.95 15.33
C MET A 139 4.24 -7.58 13.92
N PRO A 140 3.96 -8.40 12.90
CA PRO A 140 4.32 -8.05 11.54
C PRO A 140 3.47 -6.85 11.08
N ILE A 141 4.14 -5.80 10.63
CA ILE A 141 3.52 -4.59 10.09
C ILE A 141 3.94 -4.45 8.63
N PHE A 142 2.96 -4.33 7.75
CA PHE A 142 3.15 -4.20 6.32
C PHE A 142 2.59 -2.87 5.84
N THR A 143 3.44 -1.83 5.77
CA THR A 143 2.95 -0.52 5.35
C THR A 143 2.72 -0.45 3.84
N ASP A 144 1.67 0.24 3.49
CA ASP A 144 1.21 0.51 2.13
C ASP A 144 1.51 1.95 1.66
N THR A 145 1.63 2.88 2.60
CA THR A 145 1.61 4.31 2.30
C THR A 145 2.80 5.08 2.85
N ALA A 146 3.38 4.70 4.00
CA ALA A 146 4.52 5.40 4.61
C ALA A 146 5.78 5.29 3.71
N ILE A 147 5.98 6.28 2.85
CA ILE A 147 6.91 6.20 1.71
C ILE A 147 8.34 6.68 2.01
N LYS A 148 8.59 7.32 3.16
CA LYS A 148 9.96 7.70 3.57
C LYS A 148 10.90 6.48 3.48
N GLY A 149 12.03 6.62 2.78
CA GLY A 149 12.99 5.53 2.61
C GLY A 149 13.64 5.06 3.91
N GLY A 150 14.00 3.78 3.98
CA GLY A 150 14.75 3.19 5.10
C GLY A 150 13.90 2.77 6.31
N LEU A 151 12.59 2.89 6.27
CA LEU A 151 11.73 2.53 7.41
C LEU A 151 11.77 1.02 7.71
N ALA A 152 11.82 0.16 6.71
CA ALA A 152 11.88 -1.29 6.92
C ALA A 152 13.17 -1.78 7.60
N LYS A 153 14.25 -0.96 7.58
CA LYS A 153 15.51 -1.28 8.27
C LYS A 153 15.46 -1.15 9.79
N ILE A 154 14.40 -0.55 10.33
CA ILE A 154 14.28 -0.27 11.77
C ILE A 154 14.01 -1.56 12.56
N SER A 155 13.27 -2.51 11.98
CA SER A 155 12.88 -3.75 12.64
C SER A 155 12.68 -4.88 11.63
N ASP A 156 13.04 -6.09 11.99
CA ASP A 156 12.77 -7.31 11.22
C ASP A 156 11.25 -7.63 11.12
N TRP A 157 10.40 -6.94 11.87
CA TRP A 157 8.94 -7.07 11.85
C TRP A 157 8.25 -5.99 11.00
N ALA A 158 9.03 -5.07 10.42
CA ALA A 158 8.54 -3.98 9.57
C ALA A 158 8.77 -4.29 8.09
N PHE A 159 7.71 -4.25 7.30
CA PHE A 159 7.75 -4.47 5.86
C PHE A 159 7.09 -3.30 5.13
N ARG A 160 7.58 -2.99 3.94
CA ARG A 160 7.05 -1.92 3.10
C ARG A 160 6.70 -2.43 1.71
N ASN A 161 5.56 -2.02 1.19
CA ASN A 161 5.18 -2.24 -0.22
C ASN A 161 4.94 -0.91 -0.94
N VAL A 162 5.73 0.08 -0.63
CA VAL A 162 5.72 1.39 -1.29
C VAL A 162 6.90 1.50 -2.25
N PRO A 163 6.79 2.31 -3.31
CA PRO A 163 7.85 2.42 -4.30
C PRO A 163 9.11 3.08 -3.74
N ASN A 164 10.23 2.82 -4.41
CA ASN A 164 11.49 3.51 -4.13
C ASN A 164 11.51 4.87 -4.85
N GLU A 165 11.12 5.93 -4.16
CA GLU A 165 11.09 7.29 -4.72
C GLU A 165 12.44 7.77 -5.26
N ALA A 166 13.56 7.36 -4.66
CA ALA A 166 14.87 7.75 -5.14
C ALA A 166 15.11 7.28 -6.57
N ASN A 167 14.74 6.03 -6.88
CA ASN A 167 14.81 5.50 -8.24
C ASN A 167 13.84 6.22 -9.18
N MET A 168 12.62 6.50 -8.72
CA MET A 168 11.59 7.17 -9.52
C MET A 168 12.00 8.59 -9.94
N TYR A 169 12.46 9.42 -8.99
CA TYR A 169 12.87 10.80 -9.31
C TYR A 169 14.21 10.88 -10.04
N LYS A 170 15.15 9.97 -9.75
CA LYS A 170 16.40 9.87 -10.53
C LYS A 170 16.09 9.59 -12.01
N ALA A 171 15.20 8.64 -12.27
CA ALA A 171 14.78 8.30 -13.62
C ALA A 171 13.97 9.44 -14.27
N LEU A 172 13.03 10.07 -13.51
CA LEU A 172 12.23 11.20 -14.01
C LEU A 172 13.10 12.38 -14.44
N PHE A 173 14.02 12.86 -13.59
CA PHE A 173 14.86 14.01 -13.94
C PHE A 173 15.80 13.69 -15.11
N LYS A 174 16.30 12.44 -15.22
CA LYS A 174 17.08 12.02 -16.38
C LYS A 174 16.23 12.03 -17.65
N TRP A 175 15.02 11.50 -17.61
CA TRP A 175 14.07 11.50 -18.74
C TRP A 175 13.70 12.94 -19.14
N LEU A 176 13.32 13.80 -18.18
CA LEU A 176 13.03 15.21 -18.45
C LEU A 176 14.23 15.94 -19.09
N ARG A 177 15.45 15.58 -18.75
CA ARG A 177 16.67 16.15 -19.34
C ARG A 177 16.81 15.74 -20.80
N THR A 178 16.39 14.54 -21.17
CA THR A 178 16.39 14.05 -22.55
C THR A 178 15.29 14.71 -23.38
N GLU A 179 14.07 14.74 -22.86
CA GLU A 179 12.90 15.29 -23.57
C GLU A 179 12.93 16.82 -23.68
N HIS A 180 13.51 17.49 -22.71
CA HIS A 180 13.56 18.95 -22.61
C HIS A 180 14.98 19.46 -22.40
N PRO A 181 15.88 19.31 -23.39
CA PRO A 181 17.31 19.66 -23.25
C PRO A 181 17.57 21.16 -23.08
N ASP A 182 16.60 22.00 -23.39
CA ASP A 182 16.62 23.46 -23.22
C ASP A 182 16.41 23.90 -21.77
N LEU A 183 15.73 23.10 -20.93
CA LEU A 183 15.49 23.42 -19.53
C LEU A 183 16.75 23.21 -18.70
N LYS A 184 17.11 24.19 -17.87
CA LYS A 184 18.40 24.21 -17.15
C LYS A 184 18.27 24.34 -15.64
N THR A 185 17.17 24.92 -15.16
CA THR A 185 17.04 25.40 -13.79
C THR A 185 15.85 24.79 -13.06
N VAL A 186 16.03 24.43 -11.77
CA VAL A 186 14.99 23.91 -10.88
C VAL A 186 14.92 24.79 -9.64
N PHE A 187 13.71 25.18 -9.25
CA PHE A 187 13.40 25.78 -7.96
C PHE A 187 12.59 24.80 -7.12
N GLY A 188 12.94 24.63 -5.85
CA GLY A 188 12.28 23.73 -4.93
C GLY A 188 11.18 24.38 -4.10
N GLY A 189 10.12 23.65 -3.89
CA GLY A 189 9.09 23.96 -2.91
C GLY A 189 8.91 22.81 -1.96
N VAL A 190 8.91 23.02 -0.62
CA VAL A 190 8.91 21.91 0.33
C VAL A 190 8.02 22.20 1.55
N GLU A 191 7.12 21.26 1.82
CA GLU A 191 6.41 21.14 3.08
C GLU A 191 7.33 20.45 4.08
N GLN A 192 7.85 21.23 5.05
CA GLN A 192 9.03 20.81 5.83
C GLN A 192 8.72 20.11 7.14
N ASP A 193 7.50 20.17 7.64
CA ASP A 193 7.09 19.55 8.91
C ASP A 193 6.55 18.12 8.73
N PHE A 194 6.39 17.64 7.49
CA PHE A 194 6.00 16.26 7.23
C PHE A 194 7.23 15.41 6.82
N ALA A 195 7.41 14.25 7.46
CA ALA A 195 8.62 13.45 7.28
C ALA A 195 8.84 12.99 5.83
N HIS A 196 7.77 12.64 5.11
CA HIS A 196 7.84 12.22 3.71
C HIS A 196 8.29 13.36 2.80
N SER A 197 7.56 14.46 2.75
CA SER A 197 7.87 15.60 1.85
C SER A 197 9.26 16.19 2.12
N ARG A 198 9.63 16.33 3.41
CA ARG A 198 10.96 16.78 3.81
C ARG A 198 12.06 15.82 3.34
N PHE A 199 11.88 14.51 3.54
CA PHE A 199 12.84 13.49 3.09
C PHE A 199 12.98 13.51 1.56
N THR A 200 11.86 13.50 0.83
CA THR A 200 11.87 13.47 -0.64
C THR A 200 12.51 14.71 -1.22
N TRP A 201 12.25 15.89 -0.68
CA TRP A 201 12.99 17.07 -1.16
C TRP A 201 14.48 16.98 -0.88
N HIS A 202 14.88 16.84 0.39
CA HIS A 202 16.28 16.98 0.77
C HIS A 202 17.17 15.80 0.37
N LYS A 203 16.63 14.58 0.32
CA LYS A 203 17.41 13.35 0.07
C LYS A 203 17.19 12.75 -1.32
N VAL A 204 16.16 13.18 -2.03
CA VAL A 204 15.80 12.62 -3.34
C VAL A 204 15.81 13.68 -4.44
N MET A 205 14.85 14.60 -4.48
CA MET A 205 14.72 15.58 -5.58
C MET A 205 15.90 16.52 -5.68
N LYS A 206 16.35 17.09 -4.54
CA LYS A 206 17.48 18.00 -4.43
C LYS A 206 18.83 17.37 -4.81
N VAL A 207 18.88 16.03 -4.81
CA VAL A 207 20.04 15.24 -5.25
C VAL A 207 19.88 14.81 -6.72
N SER A 208 18.70 14.34 -7.10
CA SER A 208 18.46 13.79 -8.44
C SER A 208 18.47 14.85 -9.55
N ALA A 209 17.97 16.06 -9.28
CA ALA A 209 17.94 17.12 -10.27
C ALA A 209 19.36 17.59 -10.69
N PRO A 210 20.29 17.90 -9.76
CA PRO A 210 21.67 18.20 -10.14
C PRO A 210 22.40 17.04 -10.80
N ALA A 211 22.16 15.80 -10.34
CA ALA A 211 22.74 14.60 -10.97
C ALA A 211 22.30 14.40 -12.43
N ALA A 212 21.14 14.95 -12.81
CA ALA A 212 20.65 15.00 -14.19
C ALA A 212 21.09 16.26 -14.95
N GLY A 213 21.95 17.12 -14.36
CA GLY A 213 22.50 18.32 -15.01
C GLY A 213 21.64 19.58 -14.86
N TYR A 214 20.69 19.62 -13.91
CA TYR A 214 19.94 20.84 -13.61
C TYR A 214 20.61 21.66 -12.52
N LYS A 215 20.56 22.99 -12.64
CA LYS A 215 21.00 23.93 -11.61
C LYS A 215 19.87 24.24 -10.65
N LEU A 216 20.08 24.04 -9.35
CA LEU A 216 19.16 24.50 -8.32
C LEU A 216 19.33 26.01 -8.12
N VAL A 217 18.23 26.77 -8.24
CA VAL A 217 18.26 28.24 -8.19
C VAL A 217 17.54 28.81 -6.95
N GLY A 218 17.09 27.95 -6.06
CA GLY A 218 16.49 28.34 -4.78
C GLY A 218 15.49 27.31 -4.27
N GLU A 219 14.98 27.59 -3.07
CA GLU A 219 13.90 26.81 -2.47
C GLU A 219 13.01 27.71 -1.62
N ALA A 220 11.73 27.32 -1.49
CA ALA A 220 10.76 27.91 -0.57
C ALA A 220 10.19 26.84 0.34
N LYS A 221 9.84 27.22 1.58
CA LYS A 221 9.40 26.29 2.62
C LYS A 221 8.07 26.72 3.19
N TRP A 222 7.28 25.76 3.65
CA TRP A 222 6.00 25.97 4.35
C TRP A 222 5.68 24.78 5.25
N LEU A 223 4.63 24.92 6.03
CA LEU A 223 4.09 23.87 6.91
C LEU A 223 2.81 23.28 6.32
N LEU A 224 2.49 22.04 6.68
CA LEU A 224 1.26 21.38 6.24
C LEU A 224 -0.01 22.18 6.61
N ALA A 225 0.02 22.94 7.71
CA ALA A 225 -1.10 23.77 8.16
C ALA A 225 -1.19 25.12 7.46
N ASP A 226 -0.21 25.50 6.62
CA ASP A 226 -0.21 26.81 5.96
C ASP A 226 -1.35 26.91 4.93
N THR A 227 -2.03 28.04 4.94
CA THR A 227 -3.12 28.37 4.02
C THR A 227 -2.77 29.51 3.05
N SER A 228 -1.64 30.20 3.26
CA SER A 228 -1.15 31.29 2.41
C SER A 228 0.24 30.99 1.87
N PHE A 229 0.41 31.12 0.57
CA PHE A 229 1.64 30.83 -0.17
C PHE A 229 2.21 32.03 -0.91
N THR A 230 1.76 33.22 -0.56
CA THR A 230 2.11 34.47 -1.27
C THR A 230 3.62 34.73 -1.31
N THR A 231 4.30 34.54 -0.17
CA THR A 231 5.75 34.76 -0.07
C THR A 231 6.54 33.72 -0.86
N GLN A 232 6.14 32.46 -0.76
CA GLN A 232 6.78 31.34 -1.48
C GLN A 232 6.66 31.53 -2.98
N VAL A 233 5.50 31.90 -3.48
CA VAL A 233 5.26 32.14 -4.91
C VAL A 233 5.98 33.41 -5.40
N ARG A 234 6.14 34.44 -4.58
CA ARG A 234 7.00 35.60 -4.93
C ARG A 234 8.46 35.18 -5.13
N ALA A 235 8.99 34.30 -4.27
CA ALA A 235 10.32 33.76 -4.43
C ALA A 235 10.47 32.95 -5.73
N MET A 236 9.50 32.09 -6.06
CA MET A 236 9.43 31.36 -7.32
C MET A 236 9.40 32.29 -8.54
N LYS A 237 8.59 33.36 -8.48
CA LYS A 237 8.50 34.37 -9.53
C LYS A 237 9.82 35.09 -9.76
N LYS A 238 10.53 35.44 -8.68
CA LYS A 238 11.86 36.09 -8.74
C LYS A 238 12.92 35.17 -9.34
N ALA A 239 12.86 33.87 -8.98
CA ALA A 239 13.84 32.88 -9.44
C ALA A 239 13.74 32.56 -10.94
N LYS A 240 12.57 32.73 -11.56
CA LYS A 240 12.32 32.44 -12.99
C LYS A 240 12.83 31.07 -13.44
N ALA A 241 12.72 30.07 -12.57
CA ALA A 241 13.19 28.73 -12.89
C ALA A 241 12.37 28.07 -14.01
N ASP A 242 13.01 27.25 -14.83
CA ASP A 242 12.34 26.49 -15.90
C ASP A 242 11.40 25.45 -15.30
N ILE A 243 11.83 24.77 -14.23
CA ILE A 243 11.07 23.73 -13.52
C ILE A 243 10.84 24.17 -12.09
N ILE A 244 9.59 24.02 -11.60
CA ILE A 244 9.29 24.09 -10.18
C ILE A 244 9.02 22.66 -9.69
N SER A 245 9.83 22.20 -8.72
CA SER A 245 9.70 20.90 -8.11
C SER A 245 9.05 21.02 -6.73
N ILE A 246 7.85 20.49 -6.57
CA ILE A 246 7.00 20.67 -5.39
C ILE A 246 6.97 19.38 -4.59
N SER A 247 7.58 19.37 -3.40
CA SER A 247 7.55 18.27 -2.45
C SER A 247 6.55 18.57 -1.34
N SER A 248 5.27 18.39 -1.62
CA SER A 248 4.19 18.61 -0.67
C SER A 248 2.95 17.76 -0.97
N HIS A 249 2.10 17.58 0.05
CA HIS A 249 0.86 16.82 -0.04
C HIS A 249 -0.25 17.61 -0.74
N PRO A 250 -1.34 16.97 -1.19
CA PRO A 250 -2.37 17.58 -2.04
C PRO A 250 -2.89 18.93 -1.54
N PHE A 251 -3.14 19.06 -0.23
CA PHE A 251 -3.71 20.28 0.35
C PHE A 251 -2.84 21.50 0.11
N THR A 252 -1.56 21.46 0.52
CA THR A 252 -0.63 22.58 0.35
C THR A 252 -0.15 22.71 -1.09
N THR A 253 -0.03 21.62 -1.84
CA THR A 253 0.21 21.64 -3.29
C THR A 253 -0.88 22.45 -4.00
N CYS A 254 -2.14 22.22 -3.67
CA CYS A 254 -3.25 22.96 -4.29
C CYS A 254 -3.27 24.45 -3.91
N GLY A 255 -2.99 24.77 -2.66
CA GLY A 255 -2.83 26.17 -2.22
C GLY A 255 -1.75 26.89 -3.00
N LEU A 256 -0.58 26.24 -3.13
CA LEU A 256 0.56 26.77 -3.88
C LEU A 256 0.26 26.97 -5.37
N LEU A 257 -0.31 25.96 -6.05
CA LEU A 257 -0.64 26.02 -7.47
C LEU A 257 -1.68 27.08 -7.80
N LYS A 258 -2.71 27.24 -6.94
CA LYS A 258 -3.71 28.31 -7.06
C LYS A 258 -3.07 29.69 -6.90
N GLU A 259 -2.16 29.83 -5.95
CA GLU A 259 -1.42 31.08 -5.73
C GLU A 259 -0.45 31.38 -6.88
N MET A 260 0.24 30.38 -7.44
CA MET A 260 1.06 30.54 -8.64
C MET A 260 0.22 31.06 -9.81
N LYS A 261 -0.98 30.54 -10.01
CA LYS A 261 -1.92 31.02 -11.03
C LYS A 261 -2.34 32.48 -10.75
N ARG A 262 -2.65 32.82 -9.51
CA ARG A 262 -3.03 34.20 -9.10
C ARG A 262 -1.91 35.20 -9.37
N GLN A 263 -0.65 34.82 -9.08
CA GLN A 263 0.52 35.70 -9.31
C GLN A 263 1.07 35.60 -10.74
N ARG A 264 0.45 34.81 -11.62
CA ARG A 264 0.87 34.59 -13.02
C ARG A 264 2.29 34.00 -13.12
N VAL A 265 2.65 33.09 -12.20
CA VAL A 265 3.89 32.31 -12.27
C VAL A 265 3.65 31.09 -13.16
N LYS A 266 4.39 31.03 -14.27
CA LYS A 266 4.23 29.99 -15.31
C LYS A 266 5.59 29.37 -15.62
N PRO A 267 6.08 28.38 -14.84
CA PRO A 267 7.26 27.62 -15.22
C PRO A 267 6.97 26.79 -16.47
N LYS A 268 8.02 26.28 -17.13
CA LYS A 268 7.87 25.37 -18.27
C LYS A 268 7.29 24.02 -17.82
N LEU A 269 7.76 23.50 -16.68
CA LEU A 269 7.28 22.26 -16.08
C LEU A 269 7.08 22.40 -14.58
N ILE A 270 6.16 21.59 -14.05
CA ILE A 270 5.96 21.41 -12.62
C ILE A 270 6.11 19.92 -12.33
N VAL A 271 6.99 19.58 -11.39
CA VAL A 271 7.15 18.22 -10.86
C VAL A 271 6.57 18.17 -9.47
N GLY A 272 5.64 17.26 -9.21
CA GLY A 272 4.98 17.09 -7.92
C GLY A 272 5.53 15.92 -7.09
N LEU A 273 5.14 15.87 -5.81
CA LEU A 273 5.40 14.76 -4.91
C LEU A 273 4.55 13.54 -5.29
N THR A 274 5.07 12.33 -5.15
CA THR A 274 4.34 11.09 -5.43
C THR A 274 2.98 11.03 -4.74
N SER A 275 2.86 11.46 -3.48
CA SER A 275 1.58 11.54 -2.75
C SER A 275 0.55 12.46 -3.39
N SER A 276 0.98 13.40 -4.23
CA SER A 276 0.08 14.29 -4.96
C SER A 276 -0.46 13.67 -6.26
N SER A 277 -0.15 12.39 -6.57
CA SER A 277 -0.80 11.65 -7.66
C SER A 277 -2.21 11.14 -7.31
N SER A 278 -2.82 11.65 -6.27
CA SER A 278 -4.15 11.28 -5.80
C SER A 278 -5.26 12.06 -6.51
N MET A 279 -6.49 11.54 -6.42
CA MET A 279 -7.68 12.25 -6.89
C MET A 279 -7.94 13.56 -6.14
N GLU A 280 -7.50 13.68 -4.88
CA GLU A 280 -7.60 14.91 -4.10
C GLU A 280 -6.86 16.08 -4.74
N THR A 281 -5.69 15.82 -5.36
CA THR A 281 -4.98 16.86 -6.11
C THR A 281 -5.82 17.36 -7.26
N LEU A 282 -6.43 16.47 -8.04
CA LEU A 282 -7.26 16.88 -9.17
C LEU A 282 -8.51 17.64 -8.72
N GLN A 283 -9.20 17.15 -7.70
CA GLN A 283 -10.41 17.77 -7.15
C GLN A 283 -10.10 19.09 -6.43
N GLY A 284 -9.08 19.08 -5.57
CA GLY A 284 -8.72 20.24 -4.74
C GLY A 284 -8.08 21.39 -5.53
N CYS A 285 -7.20 21.07 -6.47
CA CYS A 285 -6.51 22.07 -7.30
C CYS A 285 -7.35 22.52 -8.51
N GLY A 286 -8.21 21.64 -9.05
CA GLY A 286 -8.94 21.88 -10.28
C GLY A 286 -7.98 22.19 -11.44
N LYS A 287 -8.32 23.20 -12.25
CA LYS A 287 -7.49 23.66 -13.38
C LYS A 287 -6.08 24.13 -13.00
N ALA A 288 -5.77 24.31 -11.72
CA ALA A 288 -4.42 24.72 -11.31
C ALA A 288 -3.44 23.55 -11.30
N ALA A 289 -3.94 22.30 -11.28
CA ALA A 289 -3.10 21.10 -11.38
C ALA A 289 -2.68 20.76 -12.81
N GLU A 290 -3.31 21.37 -13.83
CA GLU A 290 -3.07 21.00 -15.22
C GLU A 290 -1.58 21.03 -15.57
N GLY A 291 -1.09 19.92 -16.15
CA GLY A 291 0.30 19.75 -16.58
C GLY A 291 1.30 19.39 -15.48
N ILE A 292 0.89 19.25 -14.19
CA ILE A 292 1.82 18.74 -13.16
C ILE A 292 2.24 17.30 -13.50
N ILE A 293 3.53 17.02 -13.44
CA ILE A 293 4.11 15.69 -13.71
C ILE A 293 4.50 15.04 -12.39
N ILE A 294 4.07 13.80 -12.19
CA ILE A 294 4.34 13.03 -10.96
C ILE A 294 4.71 11.60 -11.32
N PRO A 295 5.84 11.04 -10.82
CA PRO A 295 6.09 9.62 -10.95
C PRO A 295 5.16 8.85 -9.99
N THR A 296 4.54 7.77 -10.47
CA THR A 296 3.59 6.99 -9.67
C THR A 296 3.72 5.50 -9.96
N SER A 297 3.63 4.66 -8.93
CA SER A 297 3.60 3.19 -9.08
C SER A 297 2.19 2.64 -9.25
N PHE A 298 1.23 3.48 -9.58
CA PHE A 298 -0.11 3.06 -9.95
C PHE A 298 -0.67 3.93 -11.07
N ALA A 299 -1.17 3.24 -12.09
CA ALA A 299 -2.05 3.77 -13.11
C ALA A 299 -2.95 2.62 -13.61
N PRO A 300 -4.18 2.86 -14.09
CA PRO A 300 -5.08 1.80 -14.54
C PRO A 300 -4.71 1.27 -15.94
N VAL A 301 -3.42 0.89 -16.12
CA VAL A 301 -2.83 0.46 -17.40
C VAL A 301 -2.94 -1.04 -17.66
N THR A 302 -3.26 -1.83 -16.64
CA THR A 302 -3.48 -3.28 -16.71
C THR A 302 -4.91 -3.65 -16.32
N ASP A 303 -5.37 -4.85 -16.69
CA ASP A 303 -6.69 -5.34 -16.26
C ASP A 303 -6.76 -5.47 -14.74
N ALA A 304 -5.69 -5.94 -14.10
CA ALA A 304 -5.62 -6.04 -12.64
C ALA A 304 -5.74 -4.67 -11.96
N ALA A 305 -5.07 -3.63 -12.49
CA ALA A 305 -5.15 -2.28 -11.94
C ALA A 305 -6.54 -1.67 -12.14
N ARG A 306 -7.16 -1.85 -13.32
CA ARG A 306 -8.53 -1.42 -13.61
C ARG A 306 -9.54 -2.12 -12.70
N PHE A 307 -9.39 -3.44 -12.51
CA PHE A 307 -10.24 -4.22 -11.63
C PHE A 307 -10.15 -3.74 -10.18
N ALA A 308 -8.94 -3.59 -9.64
CA ALA A 308 -8.72 -3.10 -8.28
C ALA A 308 -9.32 -1.71 -8.06
N ALA A 309 -9.14 -0.80 -9.04
CA ALA A 309 -9.73 0.54 -8.98
C ALA A 309 -11.26 0.51 -8.98
N ALA A 310 -11.88 -0.30 -9.83
CA ALA A 310 -13.34 -0.46 -9.88
C ALA A 310 -13.89 -1.03 -8.56
N LYS A 311 -13.28 -2.08 -8.02
CA LYS A 311 -13.69 -2.67 -6.73
C LYS A 311 -13.50 -1.72 -5.54
N THR A 312 -12.48 -0.87 -5.58
CA THR A 312 -12.27 0.18 -4.58
C THR A 312 -13.37 1.24 -4.65
N ALA A 313 -13.76 1.65 -5.84
CA ALA A 313 -14.83 2.62 -6.03
C ALA A 313 -16.17 2.11 -5.48
N GLU A 314 -16.47 0.80 -5.60
CA GLU A 314 -17.64 0.15 -4.98
C GLU A 314 -17.63 0.29 -3.44
N GLN A 315 -16.46 0.49 -2.82
CA GLN A 315 -16.30 0.72 -1.37
C GLN A 315 -16.20 2.22 -1.02
N GLY A 316 -16.48 3.12 -1.95
CA GLY A 316 -16.49 4.57 -1.75
C GLY A 316 -15.10 5.22 -1.67
N GLY A 317 -14.04 4.50 -2.09
CA GLY A 317 -12.67 5.01 -2.13
C GLY A 317 -12.15 5.25 -3.55
N SER A 318 -10.94 5.79 -3.63
CA SER A 318 -10.17 5.90 -4.87
C SER A 318 -8.84 5.16 -4.75
N THR A 319 -8.36 4.65 -5.90
CA THR A 319 -7.07 3.98 -5.97
C THR A 319 -6.02 4.94 -6.53
N ASP A 320 -4.98 5.12 -5.75
CA ASP A 320 -3.78 5.87 -6.11
C ASP A 320 -2.53 5.03 -5.81
N LEU A 321 -1.34 5.63 -5.91
CA LEU A 321 -0.07 4.98 -5.59
C LEU A 321 -0.05 4.32 -4.20
N HIS A 322 -0.67 4.94 -3.21
CA HIS A 322 -0.66 4.49 -1.82
C HIS A 322 -1.66 3.36 -1.59
N SER A 323 -2.91 3.63 -1.90
CA SER A 323 -4.00 2.67 -1.69
C SER A 323 -3.88 1.43 -2.58
N ALA A 324 -3.30 1.54 -3.79
CA ALA A 324 -2.96 0.40 -4.63
C ALA A 324 -2.02 -0.59 -3.91
N SER A 325 -1.06 -0.08 -3.14
CA SER A 325 -0.17 -0.93 -2.34
C SER A 325 -0.92 -1.71 -1.26
N ALA A 326 -2.00 -1.17 -0.70
CA ALA A 326 -2.85 -1.88 0.26
C ALA A 326 -3.55 -3.09 -0.38
N TRP A 327 -4.03 -2.96 -1.63
CA TRP A 327 -4.57 -4.11 -2.39
C TRP A 327 -3.52 -5.22 -2.53
N GLU A 328 -2.34 -4.83 -3.01
CA GLU A 328 -1.22 -5.76 -3.20
C GLU A 328 -0.81 -6.42 -1.89
N ASN A 329 -0.81 -5.67 -0.77
CA ASN A 329 -0.49 -6.22 0.55
C ASN A 329 -1.43 -7.35 0.94
N VAL A 330 -2.75 -7.21 0.72
CA VAL A 330 -3.72 -8.27 1.02
C VAL A 330 -3.48 -9.50 0.15
N MET A 331 -3.19 -9.32 -1.15
CA MET A 331 -2.85 -10.42 -2.06
C MET A 331 -1.56 -11.14 -1.66
N ILE A 332 -0.54 -10.39 -1.27
CA ILE A 332 0.73 -10.93 -0.78
C ILE A 332 0.53 -11.68 0.54
N VAL A 333 -0.26 -11.13 1.47
CA VAL A 333 -0.58 -11.79 2.74
C VAL A 333 -1.31 -13.11 2.50
N LYS A 334 -2.29 -13.15 1.56
CA LYS A 334 -2.92 -14.40 1.15
C LYS A 334 -1.89 -15.44 0.69
N GLN A 335 -1.01 -15.05 -0.25
CA GLN A 335 0.06 -15.93 -0.76
C GLN A 335 0.96 -16.45 0.36
N VAL A 336 1.36 -15.57 1.29
CA VAL A 336 2.22 -15.94 2.43
C VAL A 336 1.51 -16.91 3.36
N ILE A 337 0.24 -16.70 3.68
CA ILE A 337 -0.55 -17.59 4.53
C ILE A 337 -0.63 -18.99 3.92
N GLU A 338 -0.96 -19.08 2.63
CA GLU A 338 -1.12 -20.34 1.92
C GLU A 338 0.20 -21.12 1.78
N ALA A 339 1.35 -20.42 1.76
CA ALA A 339 2.66 -21.04 1.59
C ALA A 339 3.35 -21.42 2.91
N ASN A 340 2.97 -20.86 4.06
CA ASN A 340 3.75 -20.96 5.29
C ASN A 340 3.04 -21.68 6.45
N GLY A 341 2.04 -22.49 6.16
CA GLY A 341 1.41 -23.34 7.17
C GLY A 341 0.73 -22.58 8.30
N ILE A 342 -0.02 -21.55 7.97
CA ILE A 342 -0.81 -20.76 8.93
C ILE A 342 -2.07 -21.53 9.31
N GLU A 343 -2.39 -21.56 10.61
CA GLU A 343 -3.52 -22.31 11.14
C GLU A 343 -4.75 -21.44 11.43
N ALA A 344 -4.55 -20.17 11.74
CA ALA A 344 -5.60 -19.21 12.11
C ALA A 344 -6.50 -19.72 13.27
N LYS A 345 -5.90 -20.30 14.30
CA LYS A 345 -6.57 -20.73 15.55
C LYS A 345 -6.27 -19.72 16.68
N PRO A 346 -7.12 -19.62 17.70
CA PRO A 346 -6.89 -18.70 18.82
C PRO A 346 -5.56 -18.91 19.55
N ASP A 347 -5.11 -20.14 19.67
CA ASP A 347 -3.88 -20.56 20.36
C ASP A 347 -2.63 -20.48 19.47
N THR A 348 -2.79 -20.32 18.14
CA THR A 348 -1.64 -20.22 17.21
C THR A 348 -1.30 -18.80 16.78
N VAL A 349 -2.05 -17.77 17.20
CA VAL A 349 -1.91 -16.39 16.74
C VAL A 349 -0.46 -15.89 16.78
N GLN A 350 0.27 -16.11 17.87
CA GLN A 350 1.66 -15.64 17.97
C GLN A 350 2.60 -16.42 17.06
N ALA A 351 2.42 -17.74 16.93
CA ALA A 351 3.17 -18.57 15.99
C ALA A 351 2.87 -18.18 14.55
N ASP A 352 1.62 -17.93 14.21
CA ASP A 352 1.18 -17.50 12.89
C ASP A 352 1.76 -16.13 12.50
N ARG A 353 1.85 -15.17 13.46
CA ARG A 353 2.57 -13.90 13.26
C ARG A 353 4.03 -14.12 12.88
N GLY A 354 4.71 -15.03 13.59
CA GLY A 354 6.10 -15.41 13.28
C GLY A 354 6.24 -16.00 11.88
N LYS A 355 5.39 -16.95 11.52
CA LYS A 355 5.37 -17.57 10.19
C LYS A 355 5.07 -16.55 9.07
N ILE A 356 4.10 -15.64 9.28
CA ILE A 356 3.79 -14.57 8.32
C ILE A 356 4.97 -13.62 8.15
N ARG A 357 5.60 -13.21 9.26
CA ARG A 357 6.82 -12.39 9.24
C ARG A 357 7.92 -13.07 8.42
N ASP A 358 8.19 -14.34 8.70
CA ASP A 358 9.24 -15.11 8.02
C ASP A 358 8.91 -15.30 6.53
N GLY A 359 7.64 -15.57 6.20
CA GLY A 359 7.18 -15.65 4.82
C GLY A 359 7.33 -14.33 4.05
N LEU A 360 7.00 -13.19 4.67
CA LEU A 360 7.22 -11.87 4.06
C LEU A 360 8.71 -11.58 3.82
N ALA A 361 9.58 -11.94 4.77
CA ALA A 361 11.02 -11.75 4.64
C ALA A 361 11.66 -12.64 3.57
N ALA A 362 11.10 -13.82 3.32
CA ALA A 362 11.59 -14.76 2.31
C ALA A 362 11.21 -14.38 0.87
N LEU A 363 10.23 -13.50 0.67
CA LEU A 363 9.78 -13.10 -0.66
C LEU A 363 10.87 -12.36 -1.42
N LYS A 364 11.12 -12.77 -2.65
CA LYS A 364 12.04 -12.09 -3.59
C LYS A 364 11.29 -11.27 -4.62
N THR A 365 10.19 -11.80 -5.12
CA THR A 365 9.33 -11.15 -6.12
C THR A 365 7.87 -11.44 -5.81
N THR A 366 7.00 -10.50 -6.15
CA THR A 366 5.55 -10.68 -6.10
C THR A 366 4.89 -10.03 -7.30
N LYS A 367 3.69 -10.49 -7.67
CA LYS A 367 2.90 -9.86 -8.72
C LYS A 367 2.22 -8.62 -8.14
N GLY A 368 2.53 -7.46 -8.70
CA GLY A 368 1.84 -6.20 -8.41
C GLY A 368 0.77 -5.87 -9.45
N LEU A 369 0.08 -4.75 -9.24
CA LEU A 369 -1.01 -4.30 -10.12
C LEU A 369 -0.52 -3.84 -11.49
N ILE A 370 0.66 -3.25 -11.58
CA ILE A 370 1.23 -2.76 -12.86
C ILE A 370 2.52 -3.47 -13.27
N GLY A 371 2.84 -4.59 -12.65
CA GLY A 371 4.02 -5.40 -12.99
C GLY A 371 4.62 -6.11 -11.78
N THR A 372 5.80 -6.68 -11.95
CA THR A 372 6.48 -7.44 -10.90
C THR A 372 7.13 -6.51 -9.88
N ILE A 373 6.85 -6.76 -8.61
CA ILE A 373 7.49 -6.09 -7.47
C ILE A 373 8.68 -6.93 -7.04
N LYS A 374 9.86 -6.32 -6.99
CA LYS A 374 11.07 -6.96 -6.44
C LYS A 374 11.24 -6.52 -4.98
N ARG A 375 11.67 -7.43 -4.13
CA ARG A 375 11.94 -7.16 -2.73
C ARG A 375 13.44 -7.08 -2.49
N THR A 376 13.88 -6.07 -1.74
CA THR A 376 15.26 -5.99 -1.27
C THR A 376 15.45 -6.81 -0.01
N ALA A 377 16.71 -7.10 0.33
CA ALA A 377 17.05 -7.82 1.56
C ALA A 377 16.59 -7.08 2.85
N GLU A 378 16.40 -5.76 2.76
CA GLU A 378 15.98 -4.91 3.86
C GLU A 378 14.45 -4.77 3.97
N GLY A 379 13.66 -5.58 3.26
CA GLY A 379 12.19 -5.52 3.32
C GLY A 379 11.56 -4.34 2.55
N GLU A 380 12.34 -3.65 1.71
CA GLU A 380 11.85 -2.60 0.82
C GLU A 380 11.28 -3.20 -0.47
N ALA A 381 10.45 -2.44 -1.19
CA ALA A 381 9.92 -2.82 -2.49
C ALA A 381 10.50 -1.96 -3.61
N ASP A 382 10.91 -2.61 -4.69
CA ASP A 382 11.22 -1.96 -5.98
C ASP A 382 10.06 -2.26 -6.93
N LYS A 383 9.22 -1.27 -7.16
CA LYS A 383 7.97 -1.39 -7.91
C LYS A 383 8.11 -0.75 -9.29
N PRO A 384 7.45 -1.30 -10.32
CA PRO A 384 7.28 -0.58 -11.58
C PRO A 384 6.58 0.76 -11.35
N PHE A 385 6.88 1.74 -12.18
CA PHE A 385 6.29 3.07 -12.12
C PHE A 385 6.13 3.68 -13.52
N VAL A 386 5.27 4.66 -13.61
CA VAL A 386 5.05 5.49 -14.80
C VAL A 386 5.16 6.95 -14.43
N TYR A 387 5.33 7.83 -15.41
CA TYR A 387 5.15 9.27 -15.22
C TYR A 387 3.73 9.62 -15.62
N ALA A 388 2.96 10.13 -14.67
CA ALA A 388 1.62 10.63 -14.89
C ALA A 388 1.63 12.16 -14.93
N HIS A 389 0.69 12.73 -15.68
CA HIS A 389 0.42 14.15 -15.64
C HIS A 389 -1.07 14.42 -15.48
N ALA A 390 -1.39 15.53 -14.84
CA ALA A 390 -2.77 15.99 -14.80
C ALA A 390 -3.18 16.57 -16.16
N LYS A 391 -4.22 15.99 -16.76
CA LYS A 391 -4.77 16.40 -18.05
C LYS A 391 -6.29 16.29 -18.04
N ASN A 392 -6.98 17.38 -18.29
CA ASN A 392 -8.45 17.42 -18.30
C ASN A 392 -9.08 16.88 -17.00
N SER A 393 -8.52 17.27 -15.85
CA SER A 393 -8.95 16.79 -14.53
C SER A 393 -8.84 15.28 -14.30
N GLN A 394 -7.95 14.61 -15.00
CA GLN A 394 -7.63 13.20 -14.85
C GLN A 394 -6.11 12.98 -14.80
N TRP A 395 -5.69 11.89 -14.18
CA TRP A 395 -4.31 11.42 -14.29
C TRP A 395 -4.16 10.62 -15.58
N ALA A 396 -3.36 11.12 -16.50
CA ALA A 396 -2.99 10.42 -17.73
C ALA A 396 -1.54 9.96 -17.65
N VAL A 397 -1.23 8.79 -18.21
CA VAL A 397 0.15 8.34 -18.35
C VAL A 397 0.85 9.17 -19.42
N LEU A 398 1.91 9.85 -19.03
CA LEU A 398 2.76 10.64 -19.90
C LEU A 398 3.86 9.78 -20.52
N HIS A 399 4.49 8.93 -19.73
CA HIS A 399 5.57 8.05 -20.15
C HIS A 399 5.66 6.80 -19.27
N ASP A 400 6.00 5.68 -19.87
CA ASP A 400 6.25 4.40 -19.19
C ASP A 400 7.72 4.02 -19.39
N PRO A 401 8.58 4.17 -18.35
CA PRO A 401 10.00 3.87 -18.47
C PRO A 401 10.34 2.40 -18.76
N ALA A 402 9.35 1.50 -18.69
CA ALA A 402 9.53 0.08 -18.99
C ALA A 402 9.28 -0.24 -20.48
N LYS A 403 8.83 0.74 -21.26
CA LYS A 403 8.60 0.65 -22.71
C LYS A 403 9.58 1.51 -23.48
#